data_4a7a5107572b7bad9d5346466183398e
#
_entry.id   4a7a5107572b7bad9d5346466183398e
#
_cell.length_a   1.000
_cell.length_b   1.000
_cell.length_c   1.000
_cell.angle_alpha   90.00
_cell.angle_beta   90.00
_cell.angle_gamma   90.00
#
_symmetry.space_group_name_H-M   'P 1'
#
loop_
_entity.id
_entity.type
_entity.pdbx_description
1 polymer ?
#
loop_
_entity_poly.entity_id
_entity_poly.type
_entity_poly.pdbx_seq_one_letter_code
_entity_poly.pdbx_strand_id
1 'polypeptide(L)'
;MRTDFTDDTTWAQTLAAVIASYREDTITGLTPVNDAAFDRLTLDALGELIHDQTYVFLADATTMTDPEHPLLAVDTSDESSHGNYPMLRLAPSVMAEVEVNLFLANTDFADFADTVDDDGVYRGLNR
;
A
#
# COMPACT_ATOMS: atom_id res chain seq x y z
N MET A 1 -2.32 -5.77 2.45
CA MET A 1 -3.56 -6.41 2.96
C MET A 1 -4.66 -6.30 1.92
N ARG A 2 -5.28 -7.41 1.62
CA ARG A 2 -6.42 -7.46 0.68
C ARG A 2 -7.71 -7.10 1.41
N THR A 3 -8.45 -6.11 0.89
CA THR A 3 -9.74 -5.68 1.46
C THR A 3 -10.90 -5.77 0.45
N ASP A 4 -10.64 -6.26 -0.77
CA ASP A 4 -11.66 -6.52 -1.78
C ASP A 4 -11.46 -7.93 -2.32
N PHE A 5 -12.49 -8.76 -2.23
CA PHE A 5 -12.45 -10.18 -2.58
C PHE A 5 -13.28 -10.51 -3.81
N THR A 6 -13.56 -9.50 -4.65
CA THR A 6 -14.38 -9.69 -5.84
C THR A 6 -13.63 -10.30 -7.03
N ASP A 7 -12.28 -10.26 -7.03
CA ASP A 7 -11.48 -10.72 -8.17
C ASP A 7 -10.16 -11.34 -7.70
N ASP A 8 -10.14 -12.66 -7.57
CA ASP A 8 -8.96 -13.42 -7.14
C ASP A 8 -7.82 -13.33 -8.16
N THR A 9 -8.13 -13.26 -9.45
CA THR A 9 -7.13 -13.15 -10.51
C THR A 9 -6.39 -11.80 -10.40
N THR A 10 -7.13 -10.72 -10.22
CA THR A 10 -6.54 -9.38 -10.05
C THR A 10 -5.69 -9.31 -8.80
N TRP A 11 -6.15 -9.90 -7.69
CA TRP A 11 -5.34 -10.00 -6.47
C TRP A 11 -4.00 -10.69 -6.74
N ALA A 12 -4.04 -11.84 -7.39
CA ALA A 12 -2.82 -12.61 -7.70
C ALA A 12 -1.87 -11.82 -8.61
N GLN A 13 -2.39 -11.13 -9.61
CA GLN A 13 -1.60 -10.30 -10.52
C GLN A 13 -0.97 -9.11 -9.79
N THR A 14 -1.72 -8.45 -8.92
CA THR A 14 -1.24 -7.32 -8.12
C THR A 14 -0.13 -7.76 -7.18
N LEU A 15 -0.33 -8.87 -6.48
CA LEU A 15 0.68 -9.41 -5.57
C LEU A 15 1.95 -9.80 -6.33
N ALA A 16 1.82 -10.42 -7.51
CA ALA A 16 2.95 -10.77 -8.35
C ALA A 16 3.74 -9.52 -8.78
N ALA A 17 3.05 -8.44 -9.14
CA ALA A 17 3.71 -7.18 -9.51
C ALA A 17 4.44 -6.55 -8.33
N VAL A 18 3.87 -6.60 -7.14
CA VAL A 18 4.52 -6.14 -5.90
C VAL A 18 5.80 -6.94 -5.67
N ILE A 19 5.73 -8.26 -5.71
CA ILE A 19 6.88 -9.13 -5.50
C ILE A 19 7.97 -8.87 -6.56
N ALA A 20 7.57 -8.69 -7.82
CA ALA A 20 8.48 -8.41 -8.92
C ALA A 20 9.20 -7.06 -8.79
N SER A 21 8.65 -6.11 -8.01
CA SER A 21 9.31 -4.82 -7.77
C SER A 21 10.57 -4.96 -6.92
N TYR A 22 10.71 -6.04 -6.17
CA TYR A 22 11.90 -6.30 -5.35
C TYR A 22 12.94 -7.05 -6.16
N ARG A 23 14.21 -6.66 -5.98
CA ARG A 23 15.32 -7.37 -6.60
C ARG A 23 15.63 -8.61 -5.77
N GLU A 24 16.31 -9.60 -6.37
CA GLU A 24 16.64 -10.87 -5.73
C GLU A 24 17.41 -10.70 -4.40
N ASP A 25 18.23 -9.66 -4.30
CA ASP A 25 19.05 -9.37 -3.13
C ASP A 25 18.37 -8.43 -2.15
N THR A 26 17.12 -8.03 -2.40
CA THR A 26 16.36 -7.12 -1.53
C THR A 26 15.43 -7.93 -0.63
N ILE A 27 15.54 -7.70 0.68
CA ILE A 27 14.66 -8.33 1.66
C ILE A 27 13.43 -7.43 1.85
N THR A 28 12.26 -7.98 1.56
CA THR A 28 11.01 -7.26 1.83
C THR A 28 10.60 -7.40 3.28
N GLY A 29 10.14 -6.29 3.88
CA GLY A 29 9.48 -6.30 5.18
C GLY A 29 7.98 -6.53 5.10
N LEU A 30 7.43 -6.72 3.89
CA LEU A 30 5.99 -6.89 3.70
C LEU A 30 5.55 -8.31 4.03
N THR A 31 4.40 -8.41 4.69
CA THR A 31 3.70 -9.67 4.91
C THR A 31 2.37 -9.60 4.19
N PRO A 32 2.14 -10.41 3.14
CA PRO A 32 0.84 -10.45 2.47
C PRO A 32 -0.24 -10.97 3.42
N VAL A 33 -1.38 -10.28 3.45
CA VAL A 33 -2.55 -10.68 4.25
C VAL A 33 -3.73 -10.89 3.31
N ASN A 34 -4.19 -12.12 3.19
CA ASN A 34 -5.31 -12.52 2.35
C ASN A 34 -6.30 -13.32 3.20
N ASP A 35 -7.14 -12.59 3.93
CA ASP A 35 -8.12 -13.19 4.85
C ASP A 35 -9.48 -12.53 4.60
N ALA A 36 -10.47 -13.34 4.24
CA ALA A 36 -11.82 -12.88 3.93
C ALA A 36 -12.49 -12.12 5.08
N ALA A 37 -11.99 -12.28 6.31
CA ALA A 37 -12.47 -11.51 7.45
C ALA A 37 -12.25 -9.99 7.27
N PHE A 38 -11.31 -9.60 6.41
CA PHE A 38 -10.99 -8.20 6.14
C PHE A 38 -11.67 -7.64 4.89
N ASP A 39 -12.61 -8.38 4.32
CA ASP A 39 -13.39 -7.90 3.18
C ASP A 39 -14.14 -6.62 3.57
N ARG A 40 -13.99 -5.57 2.74
CA ARG A 40 -14.59 -4.24 2.95
C ARG A 40 -14.17 -3.56 4.25
N LEU A 41 -12.97 -3.85 4.73
CA LEU A 41 -12.44 -3.23 5.95
C LEU A 41 -12.43 -1.71 5.81
N THR A 42 -12.95 -1.01 6.84
CA THR A 42 -12.91 0.45 6.90
C THR A 42 -11.61 0.94 7.55
N LEU A 43 -11.28 2.23 7.36
CA LEU A 43 -10.11 2.81 8.01
C LEU A 43 -10.24 2.83 9.53
N ASP A 44 -11.46 3.03 10.05
CA ASP A 44 -11.71 2.96 11.50
C ASP A 44 -11.42 1.57 12.05
N ALA A 45 -11.92 0.53 11.36
CA ALA A 45 -11.66 -0.85 11.76
C ALA A 45 -10.18 -1.21 11.62
N LEU A 46 -9.51 -0.70 10.59
CA LEU A 46 -8.07 -0.89 10.41
C LEU A 46 -7.30 -0.36 11.62
N GLY A 47 -7.63 0.85 12.08
CA GLY A 47 -6.97 1.47 13.23
C GLY A 47 -7.12 0.66 14.52
N GLU A 48 -8.24 -0.07 14.67
CA GLU A 48 -8.46 -0.93 15.83
C GLU A 48 -7.66 -2.23 15.77
N LEU A 49 -7.35 -2.70 14.54
CA LEU A 49 -6.62 -3.95 14.34
C LEU A 49 -5.11 -3.78 14.39
N ILE A 50 -4.61 -2.61 14.01
CA ILE A 50 -3.19 -2.40 13.81
C ILE A 50 -2.64 -1.49 14.89
N HIS A 51 -1.93 -2.09 15.85
CA HIS A 51 -1.29 -1.36 16.95
C HIS A 51 0.21 -1.25 16.77
N ASP A 52 0.81 -2.17 16.00
CA ASP A 52 2.27 -2.30 15.89
C ASP A 52 2.81 -1.94 14.52
N GLN A 53 1.94 -1.59 13.58
CA GLN A 53 2.33 -1.29 12.20
C GLN A 53 2.40 0.22 11.99
N THR A 54 3.45 0.68 11.31
CA THR A 54 3.61 2.09 10.97
C THR A 54 2.96 2.41 9.63
N TYR A 55 3.07 1.50 8.67
CA TYR A 55 2.50 1.68 7.33
C TYR A 55 1.78 0.42 6.91
N VAL A 56 0.64 0.60 6.25
CA VAL A 56 -0.17 -0.50 5.70
C VAL A 56 -0.46 -0.22 4.24
N PHE A 57 -0.38 -1.26 3.41
CA PHE A 57 -0.67 -1.15 1.98
C PHE A 57 -1.89 -2.01 1.68
N LEU A 58 -2.95 -1.37 1.17
CA LEU A 58 -4.24 -2.02 0.96
C LEU A 58 -4.50 -2.27 -0.53
N ALA A 59 -4.96 -3.48 -0.85
CA ALA A 59 -5.53 -3.81 -2.16
C ALA A 59 -7.04 -3.76 -2.00
N ASP A 60 -7.62 -2.62 -2.33
CA ASP A 60 -9.04 -2.31 -2.14
C ASP A 60 -9.82 -2.36 -3.47
N ALA A 61 -11.05 -1.85 -3.47
CA ALA A 61 -11.89 -1.86 -4.68
C ALA A 61 -11.25 -1.10 -5.85
N THR A 62 -10.59 0.02 -5.59
CA THR A 62 -9.88 0.77 -6.64
C THR A 62 -8.74 -0.07 -7.23
N THR A 63 -7.98 -0.78 -6.39
CA THR A 63 -6.93 -1.69 -6.84
C THR A 63 -7.49 -2.74 -7.80
N MET A 64 -8.66 -3.26 -7.50
CA MET A 64 -9.27 -4.34 -8.29
C MET A 64 -9.85 -3.84 -9.62
N THR A 65 -10.33 -2.61 -9.68
CA THR A 65 -11.05 -2.08 -10.84
C THR A 65 -10.21 -1.21 -11.76
N ASP A 66 -9.13 -0.60 -11.26
CA ASP A 66 -8.24 0.23 -12.08
C ASP A 66 -7.23 -0.65 -12.81
N PRO A 67 -7.00 -0.43 -14.13
CA PRO A 67 -6.04 -1.25 -14.90
C PRO A 67 -4.60 -1.25 -14.36
N GLU A 68 -4.19 -0.21 -13.65
CA GLU A 68 -2.86 -0.15 -13.03
C GLU A 68 -2.79 -0.85 -11.68
N HIS A 69 -3.94 -1.23 -11.11
CA HIS A 69 -4.04 -1.86 -9.80
C HIS A 69 -3.34 -1.07 -8.69
N PRO A 70 -3.60 0.25 -8.56
CA PRO A 70 -2.89 1.07 -7.57
C PRO A 70 -3.24 0.63 -6.15
N LEU A 71 -2.20 0.44 -5.33
CA LEU A 71 -2.37 0.11 -3.92
C LEU A 71 -2.59 1.40 -3.12
N LEU A 72 -3.32 1.29 -2.02
CA LEU A 72 -3.51 2.39 -1.08
C LEU A 72 -2.52 2.24 0.07
N ALA A 73 -1.57 3.17 0.17
CA ALA A 73 -0.67 3.25 1.30
C ALA A 73 -1.29 4.12 2.39
N VAL A 74 -1.27 3.62 3.62
CA VAL A 74 -1.84 4.31 4.79
C VAL A 74 -0.76 4.45 5.84
N ASP A 75 -0.53 5.67 6.31
CA ASP A 75 0.40 5.95 7.40
C ASP A 75 -0.36 5.88 8.72
N THR A 76 -0.16 4.79 9.45
CA THR A 76 -0.82 4.54 10.74
C THR A 76 0.08 4.86 11.93
N SER A 77 1.17 5.59 11.72
CA SER A 77 2.16 5.88 12.77
C SER A 77 1.64 6.82 13.85
N ASP A 78 0.64 7.65 13.56
CA ASP A 78 0.06 8.60 14.50
C ASP A 78 -1.32 8.12 14.96
N GLU A 79 -1.40 7.60 16.17
CA GLU A 79 -2.65 7.10 16.75
C GLU A 79 -3.73 8.18 16.88
N SER A 80 -3.32 9.46 17.00
CA SER A 80 -4.27 10.56 17.11
C SER A 80 -5.01 10.82 15.79
N SER A 81 -4.51 10.28 14.69
CA SER A 81 -5.12 10.40 13.38
C SER A 81 -6.11 9.28 13.06
N HIS A 82 -6.54 8.50 14.05
CA HIS A 82 -7.45 7.36 13.88
C HIS A 82 -8.63 7.71 12.96
N GLY A 83 -8.77 6.95 11.86
CA GLY A 83 -9.79 7.19 10.85
C GLY A 83 -9.46 8.27 9.83
N ASN A 84 -8.45 9.10 10.07
CA ASN A 84 -8.02 10.20 9.19
C ASN A 84 -6.52 10.11 8.86
N TYR A 85 -6.04 8.91 8.62
CA TYR A 85 -4.62 8.71 8.32
C TYR A 85 -4.20 9.36 7.01
N PRO A 86 -2.96 9.88 6.92
CA PRO A 86 -2.38 10.24 5.63
C PRO A 86 -2.36 9.03 4.69
N MET A 87 -2.70 9.25 3.42
CA MET A 87 -2.81 8.18 2.43
C MET A 87 -2.26 8.64 1.09
N LEU A 88 -1.77 7.68 0.30
CA LEU A 88 -1.46 7.89 -1.11
C LEU A 88 -1.66 6.61 -1.90
N ARG A 89 -1.89 6.74 -3.20
CA ARG A 89 -1.91 5.60 -4.12
C ARG A 89 -0.53 5.41 -4.72
N LEU A 90 -0.15 4.16 -4.99
CA LEU A 90 1.10 3.85 -5.67
C LEU A 90 0.92 2.67 -6.62
N ALA A 91 1.66 2.70 -7.73
CA ALA A 91 1.69 1.58 -8.66
C ALA A 91 2.41 0.38 -7.99
N PRO A 92 1.95 -0.85 -8.20
CA PRO A 92 2.60 -2.02 -7.60
C PRO A 92 4.09 -2.15 -7.95
N SER A 93 4.49 -1.68 -9.13
CA SER A 93 5.88 -1.75 -9.60
C SER A 93 6.87 -0.89 -8.80
N VAL A 94 6.37 0.07 -8.02
CA VAL A 94 7.23 0.94 -7.19
C VAL A 94 7.15 0.59 -5.70
N MET A 95 6.50 -0.51 -5.35
CA MET A 95 6.34 -0.91 -3.95
C MET A 95 7.67 -1.01 -3.22
N ALA A 96 8.67 -1.65 -3.83
CA ALA A 96 9.98 -1.82 -3.20
C ALA A 96 10.63 -0.47 -2.90
N GLU A 97 10.56 0.49 -3.83
CA GLU A 97 11.10 1.83 -3.63
C GLU A 97 10.43 2.51 -2.43
N VAL A 98 9.12 2.47 -2.36
CA VAL A 98 8.36 3.11 -1.30
C VAL A 98 8.63 2.45 0.05
N GLU A 99 8.48 1.12 0.14
CA GLU A 99 8.62 0.38 1.40
C GLU A 99 10.03 0.53 1.98
N VAL A 100 11.07 0.33 1.16
CA VAL A 100 12.45 0.38 1.62
C VAL A 100 12.82 1.78 2.10
N ASN A 101 12.43 2.82 1.37
CA ASN A 101 12.75 4.20 1.77
C ASN A 101 12.00 4.64 3.02
N LEU A 102 10.76 4.21 3.20
CA LEU A 102 10.02 4.46 4.45
C LEU A 102 10.65 3.71 5.62
N PHE A 103 11.00 2.44 5.43
CA PHE A 103 11.61 1.61 6.47
C PHE A 103 12.96 2.18 6.93
N LEU A 104 13.79 2.64 6.00
CA LEU A 104 15.09 3.22 6.32
C LEU A 104 15.02 4.69 6.73
N ALA A 105 13.83 5.28 6.74
CA ALA A 105 13.60 6.70 7.02
C ALA A 105 14.38 7.65 6.09
N ASN A 106 14.67 7.20 4.88
CA ASN A 106 15.34 8.03 3.86
C ASN A 106 14.39 9.06 3.25
N THR A 107 13.09 8.76 3.22
CA THR A 107 12.07 9.61 2.63
C THR A 107 10.83 9.51 3.52
N ASP A 108 10.25 10.64 3.86
CA ASP A 108 9.03 10.68 4.67
C ASP A 108 7.81 10.35 3.81
N PHE A 109 6.76 9.85 4.45
CA PHE A 109 5.49 9.54 3.76
C PHE A 109 4.95 10.77 3.00
N ALA A 110 5.01 11.95 3.62
CA ALA A 110 4.56 13.19 2.99
C ALA A 110 5.33 13.52 1.71
N ASP A 111 6.62 13.19 1.65
CA ASP A 111 7.45 13.44 0.47
C ASP A 111 6.97 12.61 -0.73
N PHE A 112 6.56 11.36 -0.50
CA PHE A 112 5.96 10.56 -1.56
C PHE A 112 4.61 11.13 -1.99
N ALA A 113 3.78 11.54 -1.02
CA ALA A 113 2.47 12.11 -1.31
C ALA A 113 2.57 13.39 -2.15
N ASP A 114 3.63 14.18 -1.96
CA ASP A 114 3.86 15.41 -2.71
C ASP A 114 4.37 15.18 -4.14
N THR A 115 4.80 13.95 -4.45
CA THR A 115 5.37 13.62 -5.76
C THR A 115 4.47 12.72 -6.61
N VAL A 116 3.20 12.52 -6.19
CA VAL A 116 2.22 11.77 -6.99
C VAL A 116 1.92 12.50 -8.30
N ASP A 117 1.49 11.74 -9.31
CA ASP A 117 1.01 12.31 -10.56
C ASP A 117 -0.34 13.01 -10.37
N ASP A 118 -0.82 13.67 -11.42
CA ASP A 118 -2.07 14.43 -11.40
C ASP A 118 -3.28 13.58 -10.97
N ASP A 119 -3.22 12.27 -11.18
CA ASP A 119 -4.28 11.34 -10.77
C ASP A 119 -4.13 10.82 -9.33
N GLY A 120 -3.14 11.32 -8.60
CA GLY A 120 -2.92 10.94 -7.21
C GLY A 120 -2.14 9.64 -7.03
N VAL A 121 -1.55 9.09 -8.08
CA VAL A 121 -0.79 7.84 -8.04
C VAL A 121 0.71 8.11 -8.11
N TYR A 122 1.46 7.55 -7.17
CA TYR A 122 2.92 7.61 -7.20
C TYR A 122 3.45 6.52 -8.12
N ARG A 123 4.31 6.91 -9.09
CA ARG A 123 4.87 5.98 -10.09
C ARG A 123 6.38 6.00 -10.14
N GLY A 124 7.03 6.56 -9.12
CA GLY A 124 8.48 6.62 -9.03
C GLY A 124 9.03 8.02 -9.12
N LEU A 125 10.21 8.23 -8.52
CA LEU A 125 10.88 9.54 -8.52
C LEU A 125 11.63 9.81 -9.83
N ASN A 126 12.02 8.77 -10.55
CA ASN A 126 12.91 8.85 -11.72
C ASN A 126 12.19 8.45 -13.01
N ARG A 127 11.04 9.01 -13.25
CA ARG A 127 10.32 8.78 -14.51
C ARG A 127 10.77 9.72 -15.58
#